data_d223ba73f3bebdfbd10708df1f12c988
#
_entry.id   d223ba73f3bebdfbd10708df1f12c988
#
_cell.length_a   1.000
_cell.length_b   1.000
_cell.length_c   1.000
_cell.angle_alpha   90.00
_cell.angle_beta   90.00
_cell.angle_gamma   90.00
#
_symmetry.space_group_name_H-M   'P 1'
#
loop_
_entity.id
_entity.type
_entity.pdbx_description
1 polymer ?
#
loop_
_entity_poly.entity_id
_entity_poly.type
_entity_poly.pdbx_seq_one_letter_code
_entity_poly.pdbx_strand_id
1 'polypeptide(L)'
;MNINEASQKTGLPKSTIRYYEKLNIVPPIKRDKNEVRIFEETDIEWLFFAKQMRGANVSIRTLVHYISLFKEGEGSIESRIELLTNELLKLQEHISGLQAAERSLSEKIEKYRTHVIPVEKKLI
;
A
#
# COMPACT_ATOMS: atom_id res chain seq x y z
N MET A 1 7.03 0.90 22.75
CA MET A 1 7.65 -0.23 22.05
C MET A 1 8.91 0.21 21.32
N ASN A 2 9.88 -0.68 21.19
CA ASN A 2 11.07 -0.43 20.40
C ASN A 2 10.84 -0.80 18.92
N ILE A 3 11.84 -0.55 18.07
CA ILE A 3 11.71 -0.82 16.64
C ILE A 3 11.60 -2.31 16.33
N ASN A 4 12.20 -3.18 17.14
CA ASN A 4 12.08 -4.64 16.97
C ASN A 4 10.63 -5.08 17.13
N GLU A 5 9.96 -4.58 18.17
CA GLU A 5 8.57 -4.88 18.43
C GLU A 5 7.65 -4.30 17.33
N ALA A 6 7.94 -3.08 16.90
CA ALA A 6 7.21 -2.46 15.80
C ALA A 6 7.36 -3.26 14.50
N SER A 7 8.57 -3.75 14.22
CA SER A 7 8.84 -4.60 13.06
C SER A 7 8.04 -5.90 13.12
N GLN A 8 8.02 -6.54 14.29
CA GLN A 8 7.25 -7.78 14.48
C GLN A 8 5.75 -7.56 14.29
N LYS A 9 5.21 -6.48 14.87
CA LYS A 9 3.77 -6.18 14.79
C LYS A 9 3.32 -5.81 13.38
N THR A 10 4.14 -5.10 12.64
CA THR A 10 3.77 -4.62 11.30
C THR A 10 4.17 -5.56 10.17
N GLY A 11 5.12 -6.45 10.43
CA GLY A 11 5.72 -7.27 9.39
C GLY A 11 6.67 -6.50 8.48
N LEU A 12 6.99 -5.24 8.83
CA LEU A 12 7.92 -4.42 8.07
C LEU A 12 9.35 -4.60 8.59
N PRO A 13 10.35 -4.71 7.71
CA PRO A 13 11.75 -4.68 8.13
C PRO A 13 12.06 -3.36 8.85
N LYS A 14 12.99 -3.38 9.80
CA LYS A 14 13.39 -2.17 10.53
C LYS A 14 13.88 -1.07 9.60
N SER A 15 14.64 -1.45 8.57
CA SER A 15 15.12 -0.49 7.56
C SER A 15 13.98 0.20 6.84
N THR A 16 12.90 -0.52 6.55
CA THR A 16 11.71 0.03 5.90
C THR A 16 11.00 1.00 6.84
N ILE A 17 10.88 0.67 8.12
CA ILE A 17 10.27 1.57 9.12
C ILE A 17 11.04 2.89 9.19
N ARG A 18 12.38 2.82 9.26
CA ARG A 18 13.24 4.00 9.27
C ARG A 18 13.08 4.82 7.99
N TYR A 19 12.98 4.14 6.86
CA TYR A 19 12.79 4.76 5.55
C TYR A 19 11.46 5.49 5.46
N TYR A 20 10.38 4.87 5.94
CA TYR A 20 9.06 5.50 5.97
C TYR A 20 9.04 6.77 6.81
N GLU A 21 9.70 6.75 7.97
CA GLU A 21 9.83 7.95 8.80
C GLU A 21 10.62 9.03 8.07
N LYS A 22 11.74 8.66 7.46
CA LYS A 22 12.60 9.58 6.73
C LYS A 22 11.87 10.26 5.58
N LEU A 23 11.02 9.52 4.86
CA LEU A 23 10.25 10.05 3.73
C LEU A 23 9.02 10.86 4.15
N ASN A 24 8.70 10.90 5.44
CA ASN A 24 7.50 11.58 5.97
C ASN A 24 6.19 10.97 5.42
N ILE A 25 6.16 9.66 5.21
CA ILE A 25 4.93 8.95 4.87
C ILE A 25 4.22 8.37 6.09
N VAL A 26 4.82 8.58 7.26
CA VAL A 26 4.20 8.38 8.57
C VAL A 26 4.59 9.58 9.44
N PRO A 27 3.81 9.91 10.46
CA PRO A 27 4.18 10.99 11.38
C PRO A 27 5.50 10.68 12.10
N PRO A 28 6.22 11.71 12.57
CA PRO A 28 7.48 11.51 13.30
C PRO A 28 7.27 10.64 14.54
N ILE A 29 8.20 9.72 14.75
CA ILE A 29 8.18 8.81 15.91
C ILE A 29 8.86 9.52 17.09
N LYS A 30 8.28 9.43 18.26
CA LYS A 30 8.87 9.96 19.50
C LYS A 30 10.19 9.27 19.78
N ARG A 31 11.10 10.02 20.41
CA ARG A 31 12.38 9.48 20.86
C ARG A 31 12.56 9.73 22.34
N ASP A 32 13.28 8.84 23.02
CA ASP A 32 13.61 9.02 24.42
C ASP A 32 14.81 9.99 24.56
N LYS A 33 15.27 10.18 25.79
CA LYS A 33 16.40 11.09 26.08
C LYS A 33 17.72 10.63 25.41
N ASN A 34 17.80 9.36 25.03
CA ASN A 34 18.95 8.79 24.36
C ASN A 34 18.79 8.73 22.84
N GLU A 35 17.81 9.46 22.29
CA GLU A 35 17.50 9.52 20.86
C GLU A 35 17.02 8.17 20.29
N VAL A 36 16.56 7.26 21.13
CA VAL A 36 16.03 5.97 20.70
C VAL A 36 14.53 6.07 20.46
N ARG A 37 14.05 5.55 19.35
CA ARG A 37 12.64 5.58 18.97
C ARG A 37 11.75 4.84 19.97
N ILE A 38 10.63 5.47 20.29
CA ILE A 38 9.56 4.88 21.13
C ILE A 38 8.30 4.83 20.29
N PHE A 39 7.83 3.63 19.97
CA PHE A 39 6.61 3.43 19.16
C PHE A 39 5.39 3.27 20.04
N GLU A 40 4.33 3.98 19.72
CA GLU A 40 3.02 3.89 20.35
C GLU A 40 2.07 3.11 19.42
N GLU A 41 0.91 2.71 19.91
CA GLU A 41 -0.08 1.98 19.11
C GLU A 41 -0.52 2.79 17.88
N THR A 42 -0.64 4.11 18.01
CA THR A 42 -0.98 4.97 16.87
C THR A 42 0.09 4.95 15.79
N ASP A 43 1.36 4.82 16.16
CA ASP A 43 2.47 4.69 15.20
C ASP A 43 2.36 3.39 14.43
N ILE A 44 1.97 2.31 15.11
CA ILE A 44 1.75 1.00 14.47
C ILE A 44 0.63 1.09 13.45
N GLU A 45 -0.45 1.78 13.77
CA GLU A 45 -1.57 1.98 12.84
C GLU A 45 -1.13 2.75 11.59
N TRP A 46 -0.33 3.81 11.76
CA TRP A 46 0.22 4.57 10.63
C TRP A 46 1.13 3.72 9.75
N LEU A 47 1.97 2.89 10.37
CA LEU A 47 2.86 1.98 9.64
C LEU A 47 2.08 0.93 8.85
N PHE A 48 1.02 0.37 9.43
CA PHE A 48 0.13 -0.56 8.73
C PHE A 48 -0.53 0.10 7.54
N PHE A 49 -1.05 1.31 7.73
CA PHE A 49 -1.67 2.05 6.65
C PHE A 49 -0.69 2.29 5.50
N ALA A 50 0.52 2.76 5.81
CA ALA A 50 1.56 2.98 4.81
C ALA A 50 1.92 1.69 4.08
N LYS A 51 2.05 0.57 4.81
CA LYS A 51 2.32 -0.74 4.22
C LYS A 51 1.25 -1.14 3.22
N GLN A 52 -0.03 -1.02 3.60
CA GLN A 52 -1.16 -1.37 2.75
C GLN A 52 -1.22 -0.49 1.50
N MET A 53 -1.03 0.81 1.67
CA MET A 53 -1.10 1.75 0.56
C MET A 53 0.07 1.56 -0.41
N ARG A 54 1.28 1.32 0.09
CA ARG A 54 2.43 1.00 -0.75
C ARG A 54 2.23 -0.33 -1.50
N GLY A 55 1.64 -1.31 -0.83
CA GLY A 55 1.29 -2.59 -1.46
C GLY A 55 0.26 -2.43 -2.58
N ALA A 56 -0.59 -1.42 -2.52
CA ALA A 56 -1.59 -1.11 -3.53
C ALA A 56 -1.08 -0.10 -4.57
N ASN A 57 0.22 0.20 -4.58
CA ASN A 57 0.87 1.14 -5.51
C ASN A 57 0.46 2.61 -5.32
N VAL A 58 -0.02 2.99 -4.15
CA VAL A 58 -0.20 4.39 -3.83
C VAL A 58 1.17 5.04 -3.74
N SER A 59 1.37 6.16 -4.42
CA SER A 59 2.68 6.79 -4.53
C SER A 59 3.18 7.35 -3.19
N ILE A 60 4.50 7.40 -3.06
CA ILE A 60 5.14 8.06 -1.91
C ILE A 60 4.70 9.52 -1.83
N ARG A 61 4.62 10.20 -2.98
CA ARG A 61 4.17 11.59 -3.07
C ARG A 61 2.78 11.78 -2.45
N THR A 62 1.84 10.90 -2.75
CA THR A 62 0.48 10.95 -2.19
C THR A 62 0.51 10.78 -0.68
N LEU A 63 1.28 9.83 -0.17
CA LEU A 63 1.38 9.57 1.26
C LEU A 63 2.04 10.73 2.00
N VAL A 64 3.08 11.34 1.42
CA VAL A 64 3.71 12.56 1.97
C VAL A 64 2.70 13.69 2.04
N HIS A 65 1.91 13.89 0.98
CA HIS A 65 0.87 14.91 0.94
C HIS A 65 -0.18 14.67 2.03
N TYR A 66 -0.62 13.42 2.19
CA TYR A 66 -1.59 13.06 3.22
C TYR A 66 -1.08 13.40 4.64
N ILE A 67 0.16 13.04 4.94
CA ILE A 67 0.77 13.35 6.25
C ILE A 67 0.92 14.87 6.43
N SER A 68 1.29 15.59 5.38
CA SER A 68 1.38 17.04 5.41
C SER A 68 0.03 17.67 5.78
N LEU A 69 -1.05 17.21 5.16
CA LEU A 69 -2.41 17.67 5.48
C LEU A 69 -2.80 17.31 6.91
N PHE A 70 -2.48 16.09 7.35
CA PHE A 70 -2.76 15.66 8.71
C PHE A 70 -2.12 16.60 9.74
N LYS A 71 -0.87 17.03 9.50
CA LYS A 71 -0.16 17.96 10.38
C LYS A 71 -0.82 19.35 10.46
N GLU A 72 -1.59 19.74 9.44
CA GLU A 72 -2.34 21.00 9.48
C GLU A 72 -3.53 20.97 10.43
N GLY A 73 -3.96 19.77 10.88
CA GLY A 73 -5.02 19.62 11.86
C GLY A 73 -6.42 19.65 11.28
N GLU A 74 -7.39 20.03 12.09
CA GLU A 74 -8.81 19.94 11.75
C GLU A 74 -9.21 20.68 10.47
N GLY A 75 -8.57 21.78 10.15
CA GLY A 75 -8.86 22.56 8.95
C GLY A 75 -8.58 21.80 7.64
N SER A 76 -7.84 20.67 7.71
CA SER A 76 -7.51 19.88 6.53
C SER A 76 -8.38 18.63 6.35
N ILE A 77 -9.37 18.40 7.23
CA ILE A 77 -10.18 17.17 7.20
C ILE A 77 -10.83 16.94 5.83
N GLU A 78 -11.47 17.97 5.29
CA GLU A 78 -12.12 17.85 3.98
C GLU A 78 -11.12 17.56 2.86
N SER A 79 -9.96 18.22 2.89
CA SER A 79 -8.88 17.96 1.92
C SER A 79 -8.35 16.54 2.03
N ARG A 80 -8.24 16.01 3.25
CA ARG A 80 -7.81 14.61 3.46
C ARG A 80 -8.84 13.63 2.94
N ILE A 81 -10.13 13.88 3.17
CA ILE A 81 -11.22 13.04 2.66
C ILE A 81 -11.19 13.04 1.14
N GLU A 82 -11.00 14.19 0.51
CA GLU A 82 -10.92 14.31 -0.95
C GLU A 82 -9.74 13.51 -1.51
N LEU A 83 -8.56 13.66 -0.88
CA LEU A 83 -7.37 12.92 -1.30
C LEU A 83 -7.59 11.40 -1.22
N LEU A 84 -8.12 10.93 -0.10
CA LEU A 84 -8.37 9.49 0.11
C LEU A 84 -9.47 8.98 -0.82
N THR A 85 -10.50 9.78 -1.10
CA THR A 85 -11.56 9.41 -2.03
C THR A 85 -11.02 9.24 -3.43
N ASN A 86 -10.14 10.14 -3.88
CA ASN A 86 -9.51 10.04 -5.20
C ASN A 86 -8.65 8.77 -5.30
N GLU A 87 -7.91 8.44 -4.24
CA GLU A 87 -7.12 7.20 -4.21
C GLU A 87 -8.01 5.95 -4.23
N LEU A 88 -9.14 6.00 -3.52
CA LEU A 88 -10.11 4.89 -3.54
C LEU A 88 -10.64 4.65 -4.95
N LEU A 89 -11.01 5.71 -5.67
CA LEU A 89 -11.50 5.59 -7.04
C LEU A 89 -10.46 4.98 -7.98
N LYS A 90 -9.20 5.41 -7.85
CA LYS A 90 -8.08 4.84 -8.62
C LYS A 90 -7.90 3.36 -8.32
N LEU A 91 -7.98 2.99 -7.06
CA LEU A 91 -7.84 1.60 -6.65
C LEU A 91 -8.99 0.75 -7.20
N GLN A 92 -10.21 1.24 -7.17
CA GLN A 92 -11.38 0.55 -7.72
C GLN A 92 -11.24 0.31 -9.23
N GLU A 93 -10.74 1.31 -9.96
CA GLU A 93 -10.45 1.17 -11.40
C GLU A 93 -9.37 0.12 -11.64
N HIS A 94 -8.33 0.13 -10.82
CA HIS A 94 -7.24 -0.84 -10.93
C HIS A 94 -7.75 -2.26 -10.68
N ILE A 95 -8.57 -2.46 -9.66
CA ILE A 95 -9.19 -3.76 -9.34
C ILE A 95 -10.03 -4.24 -10.53
N SER A 96 -10.86 -3.37 -11.10
CA SER A 96 -11.68 -3.71 -12.28
C SER A 96 -10.82 -4.13 -13.46
N GLY A 97 -9.72 -3.42 -13.70
CA GLY A 97 -8.78 -3.75 -14.78
C GLY A 97 -8.13 -5.12 -14.55
N LEU A 98 -7.72 -5.41 -13.32
CA LEU A 98 -7.14 -6.70 -12.97
C LEU A 98 -8.15 -7.83 -13.12
N GLN A 99 -9.41 -7.62 -12.75
CA GLN A 99 -10.47 -8.62 -12.94
C GLN A 99 -10.73 -8.90 -14.42
N ALA A 100 -10.71 -7.86 -15.26
CA ALA A 100 -10.85 -8.03 -16.70
C ALA A 100 -9.68 -8.83 -17.29
N ALA A 101 -8.47 -8.55 -16.85
CA ALA A 101 -7.26 -9.28 -17.28
C ALA A 101 -7.34 -10.75 -16.83
N GLU A 102 -7.79 -11.00 -15.61
CA GLU A 102 -7.97 -12.36 -15.10
C GLU A 102 -8.95 -13.16 -15.98
N ARG A 103 -10.09 -12.56 -16.32
CA ARG A 103 -11.06 -13.20 -17.21
C ARG A 103 -10.47 -13.51 -18.58
N SER A 104 -9.73 -12.56 -19.15
CA SER A 104 -9.07 -12.75 -20.45
C SER A 104 -8.08 -13.89 -20.43
N LEU A 105 -7.28 -13.98 -19.36
CA LEU A 105 -6.32 -15.08 -19.20
C LEU A 105 -7.03 -16.41 -19.08
N SER A 106 -8.08 -16.48 -18.30
CA SER A 106 -8.87 -17.70 -18.10
C SER A 106 -9.49 -18.18 -19.41
N GLU A 107 -10.08 -17.26 -20.17
CA GLU A 107 -10.65 -17.57 -21.50
C GLU A 107 -9.59 -18.04 -22.48
N LYS A 108 -8.41 -17.43 -22.47
CA LYS A 108 -7.31 -17.81 -23.35
C LYS A 108 -6.83 -19.24 -23.05
N ILE A 109 -6.69 -19.57 -21.76
CA ILE A 109 -6.30 -20.91 -21.33
C ILE A 109 -7.36 -21.94 -21.78
N GLU A 110 -8.62 -21.62 -21.62
CA GLU A 110 -9.72 -22.52 -22.02
C GLU A 110 -9.72 -22.75 -23.53
N LYS A 111 -9.47 -21.70 -24.33
CA LYS A 111 -9.33 -21.83 -25.77
C LYS A 111 -8.20 -22.79 -26.15
N TYR A 112 -7.06 -22.72 -25.45
CA TYR A 112 -5.97 -23.66 -25.70
C TYR A 112 -6.39 -25.09 -25.44
N ARG A 113 -7.08 -25.34 -24.33
CA ARG A 113 -7.52 -26.69 -23.94
C ARG A 113 -8.56 -27.27 -24.90
N THR A 114 -9.52 -26.46 -25.36
CA THR A 114 -10.65 -26.94 -26.12
C THR A 114 -10.47 -26.88 -27.63
N HIS A 115 -9.61 -25.99 -28.17
CA HIS A 115 -9.46 -25.74 -29.60
C HIS A 115 -8.03 -25.87 -30.10
N VAL A 116 -7.07 -25.17 -29.46
CA VAL A 116 -5.69 -25.10 -29.98
C VAL A 116 -4.95 -26.40 -29.82
N ILE A 117 -4.93 -27.00 -28.63
CA ILE A 117 -4.23 -28.27 -28.38
C ILE A 117 -4.75 -29.41 -29.26
N PRO A 118 -6.08 -29.61 -29.35
CA PRO A 118 -6.60 -30.65 -30.28
C PRO A 118 -6.20 -30.45 -31.74
N VAL A 119 -6.19 -29.22 -32.21
CA VAL A 119 -5.77 -28.91 -33.58
C VAL A 119 -4.28 -29.14 -33.77
N GLU A 120 -3.44 -28.69 -32.87
CA GLU A 120 -1.99 -28.91 -32.93
C GLU A 120 -1.63 -30.39 -32.90
N LYS A 121 -2.31 -31.17 -32.06
CA LYS A 121 -2.09 -32.59 -31.95
C LYS A 121 -2.41 -33.33 -33.27
N LYS A 122 -3.38 -32.83 -34.02
CA LYS A 122 -3.71 -33.41 -35.37
C LYS A 122 -2.65 -33.10 -36.40
N LEU A 123 -1.88 -32.02 -36.21
CA LEU A 123 -0.83 -31.60 -37.14
C LEU A 123 0.50 -32.32 -36.88
N ILE A 124 0.66 -32.89 -35.71
CA ILE A 124 1.87 -33.64 -35.37
C ILE A 124 1.70 -35.11 -35.75
#